data_4db0a514d1b38653be9d89022754b8ef
#
_entry.id   4db0a514d1b38653be9d89022754b8ef
#
_cell.length_a   1.000
_cell.length_b   1.000
_cell.length_c   1.000
_cell.angle_alpha   90.00
_cell.angle_beta   90.00
_cell.angle_gamma   90.00
#
_symmetry.space_group_name_H-M   'P 1'
#
loop_
_entity.id
_entity.type
_entity.pdbx_description
1 polymer ?
#
loop_
_entity_poly.entity_id
_entity_poly.type
_entity_poly.pdbx_seq_one_letter_code
_entity_poly.pdbx_strand_id
1 'polypeptide(L)'
;TAGLHFTTELLEKAREKGVKIAFVTLHVGIGTFRPVKCETIENHHMHFEEYSVSEETAEIVNQTILSGGRVISVGTTSTRTAESAACFDEKSGKYLLKAGSGSTDIFIYPGYEFKIIESLITNFHLPKSTLMMLVSALYDREHILKAYDEAVREEYRFFSYGDAMFIE
;
A
#
# COMPACT_ATOMS: atom_id res chain seq x y z
N THR A 1 -5.65 -9.15 -0.70
CA THR A 1 -6.28 -9.91 0.42
C THR A 1 -6.58 -9.05 1.64
N ALA A 2 -5.81 -8.00 1.92
CA ALA A 2 -6.08 -7.10 3.05
C ALA A 2 -7.50 -6.49 3.00
N GLY A 3 -8.03 -6.22 1.82
CA GLY A 3 -9.40 -5.74 1.65
C GLY A 3 -10.48 -6.71 2.16
N LEU A 4 -10.19 -8.00 2.28
CA LEU A 4 -11.13 -8.99 2.78
C LEU A 4 -11.42 -8.86 4.29
N HIS A 5 -10.60 -8.12 5.03
CA HIS A 5 -10.89 -7.77 6.43
C HIS A 5 -12.04 -6.77 6.58
N PHE A 6 -12.38 -6.07 5.49
CA PHE A 6 -13.45 -5.06 5.48
C PHE A 6 -14.78 -5.69 5.04
N THR A 7 -15.66 -5.98 5.98
CA THR A 7 -17.03 -6.35 5.69
C THR A 7 -17.83 -5.12 5.22
N THR A 8 -18.98 -5.36 4.60
CA THR A 8 -19.89 -4.27 4.20
C THR A 8 -20.27 -3.41 5.39
N GLU A 9 -20.58 -4.02 6.54
CA GLU A 9 -20.96 -3.31 7.77
C GLU A 9 -19.81 -2.45 8.31
N LEU A 10 -18.55 -2.94 8.22
CA LEU A 10 -17.39 -2.16 8.64
C LEU A 10 -17.15 -0.96 7.73
N LEU A 11 -17.31 -1.13 6.41
CA LEU A 11 -17.23 -0.04 5.44
C LEU A 11 -18.32 1.02 5.68
N GLU A 12 -19.55 0.58 5.98
CA GLU A 12 -20.64 1.50 6.30
C GLU A 12 -20.37 2.29 7.58
N LYS A 13 -19.91 1.62 8.65
CA LYS A 13 -19.50 2.29 9.89
C LYS A 13 -18.36 3.31 9.67
N ALA A 14 -17.43 3.00 8.78
CA ALA A 14 -16.37 3.95 8.42
C ALA A 14 -16.96 5.18 7.70
N ARG A 15 -17.88 4.98 6.74
CA ARG A 15 -18.57 6.07 6.05
C ARG A 15 -19.38 6.95 7.01
N GLU A 16 -20.10 6.37 7.96
CA GLU A 16 -20.85 7.09 8.99
C GLU A 16 -19.94 8.00 9.84
N LYS A 17 -18.67 7.63 10.00
CA LYS A 17 -17.64 8.45 10.66
C LYS A 17 -16.98 9.49 9.73
N GLY A 18 -17.46 9.62 8.49
CA GLY A 18 -16.94 10.58 7.52
C GLY A 18 -15.71 10.07 6.74
N VAL A 19 -15.33 8.80 6.87
CA VAL A 19 -14.24 8.24 6.07
C VAL A 19 -14.70 8.04 4.65
N LYS A 20 -13.97 8.61 3.70
CA LYS A 20 -14.20 8.40 2.27
C LYS A 20 -13.52 7.10 1.84
N ILE A 21 -14.21 6.30 1.03
CA ILE A 21 -13.71 5.02 0.54
C ILE A 21 -13.61 5.09 -0.98
N ALA A 22 -12.44 4.79 -1.51
CA ALA A 22 -12.14 4.79 -2.93
C ALA A 22 -11.42 3.49 -3.32
N PHE A 23 -11.49 3.13 -4.59
CA PHE A 23 -10.96 1.87 -5.10
C PHE A 23 -9.99 2.09 -6.25
N VAL A 24 -8.95 1.30 -6.28
CA VAL A 24 -8.00 1.22 -7.38
C VAL A 24 -7.89 -0.23 -7.87
N THR A 25 -7.44 -0.42 -9.10
CA THR A 25 -7.22 -1.76 -9.66
C THR A 25 -5.75 -1.95 -10.00
N LEU A 26 -5.20 -3.09 -9.64
CA LEU A 26 -3.89 -3.57 -10.09
C LEU A 26 -4.03 -5.02 -10.56
N HIS A 27 -3.57 -5.31 -11.76
CA HIS A 27 -3.50 -6.67 -12.30
C HIS A 27 -2.19 -7.32 -11.84
N VAL A 28 -2.25 -7.98 -10.68
CA VAL A 28 -1.07 -8.53 -10.01
C VAL A 28 -0.57 -9.79 -10.73
N GLY A 29 0.69 -9.75 -11.18
CA GLY A 29 1.36 -10.89 -11.76
C GLY A 29 1.94 -11.86 -10.70
N ILE A 30 2.25 -13.09 -11.14
CA ILE A 30 2.86 -14.13 -10.28
C ILE A 30 4.20 -13.66 -9.70
N GLY A 31 4.91 -12.76 -10.38
CA GLY A 31 6.22 -12.25 -9.98
C GLY A 31 6.26 -11.57 -8.62
N THR A 32 5.17 -10.87 -8.24
CA THR A 32 5.08 -10.13 -6.97
C THR A 32 5.16 -11.03 -5.74
N PHE A 33 4.77 -12.29 -5.85
CA PHE A 33 4.79 -13.26 -4.75
C PHE A 33 6.05 -14.11 -4.71
N ARG A 34 6.98 -13.92 -5.66
CA ARG A 34 8.24 -14.68 -5.66
C ARG A 34 9.20 -14.11 -4.61
N PRO A 35 9.94 -14.97 -3.87
CA PRO A 35 11.01 -14.51 -3.01
C PRO A 35 12.08 -13.77 -3.79
N VAL A 36 12.63 -12.74 -3.19
CA VAL A 36 13.79 -12.03 -3.73
C VAL A 36 14.97 -12.98 -3.75
N LYS A 37 15.54 -13.23 -4.92
CA LYS A 37 16.67 -14.15 -5.14
C LYS A 37 18.01 -13.45 -5.33
N CYS A 38 18.01 -12.13 -5.38
CA CYS A 38 19.21 -11.34 -5.59
C CYS A 38 19.96 -11.12 -4.28
N GLU A 39 21.30 -11.06 -4.36
CA GLU A 39 22.16 -10.77 -3.19
C GLU A 39 22.03 -9.32 -2.72
N THR A 40 21.73 -8.42 -3.65
CA THR A 40 21.53 -6.99 -3.40
C THR A 40 20.15 -6.56 -3.90
N ILE A 41 19.50 -5.67 -3.15
CA ILE A 41 18.14 -5.20 -3.43
C ILE A 41 18.09 -4.44 -4.76
N GLU A 42 19.14 -3.71 -5.09
CA GLU A 42 19.26 -2.89 -6.30
C GLU A 42 19.22 -3.73 -7.58
N ASN A 43 19.56 -5.00 -7.51
CA ASN A 43 19.53 -5.94 -8.63
C ASN A 43 18.18 -6.66 -8.78
N HIS A 44 17.21 -6.35 -7.92
CA HIS A 44 15.87 -6.92 -8.04
C HIS A 44 15.03 -6.16 -9.06
N HIS A 45 14.57 -6.86 -10.10
CA HIS A 45 13.64 -6.30 -11.08
C HIS A 45 12.23 -6.79 -10.81
N MET A 46 11.35 -5.83 -10.57
CA MET A 46 9.91 -6.10 -10.49
C MET A 46 9.34 -6.36 -11.88
N HIS A 47 8.34 -7.22 -11.96
CA HIS A 47 7.57 -7.38 -13.20
C HIS A 47 6.61 -6.21 -13.37
N PHE A 48 6.38 -5.82 -14.62
CA PHE A 48 5.36 -4.84 -14.94
C PHE A 48 3.97 -5.38 -14.64
N GLU A 49 3.17 -4.56 -14.01
CA GLU A 49 1.77 -4.82 -13.67
C GLU A 49 0.92 -3.64 -14.13
N GLU A 50 -0.21 -3.93 -14.74
CA GLU A 50 -1.14 -2.89 -15.21
C GLU A 50 -2.02 -2.41 -14.05
N TYR A 51 -2.23 -1.10 -13.96
CA TYR A 51 -3.10 -0.52 -12.96
C TYR A 51 -4.12 0.44 -13.58
N SER A 52 -5.18 0.72 -12.85
CA SER A 52 -6.12 1.77 -13.18
C SER A 52 -6.63 2.51 -11.95
N VAL A 53 -6.83 3.82 -12.12
CA VAL A 53 -7.38 4.74 -11.14
C VAL A 53 -8.52 5.50 -11.84
N SER A 54 -9.74 5.42 -11.31
CA SER A 54 -10.88 6.18 -11.85
C SER A 54 -10.76 7.67 -11.53
N GLU A 55 -11.44 8.52 -12.31
CA GLU A 55 -11.53 9.96 -12.05
C GLU A 55 -12.13 10.24 -10.67
N GLU A 56 -13.19 9.52 -10.30
CA GLU A 56 -13.83 9.62 -8.99
C GLU A 56 -12.85 9.31 -7.84
N THR A 57 -12.08 8.22 -7.97
CA THR A 57 -11.06 7.86 -6.97
C THR A 57 -9.98 8.94 -6.84
N ALA A 58 -9.48 9.42 -7.98
CA ALA A 58 -8.48 10.48 -7.99
C ALA A 58 -9.01 11.76 -7.33
N GLU A 59 -10.25 12.14 -7.64
CA GLU A 59 -10.88 13.32 -7.04
C GLU A 59 -11.02 13.18 -5.52
N ILE A 60 -11.53 12.05 -5.02
CA ILE A 60 -11.68 11.77 -3.58
C ILE A 60 -10.33 11.87 -2.86
N VAL A 61 -9.31 11.22 -3.39
CA VAL A 61 -7.96 11.20 -2.79
C VAL A 61 -7.34 12.60 -2.81
N ASN A 62 -7.42 13.29 -3.95
CA ASN A 62 -6.83 14.62 -4.12
C ASN A 62 -7.49 15.66 -3.22
N GLN A 63 -8.82 15.65 -3.10
CA GLN A 63 -9.52 16.51 -2.15
C GLN A 63 -9.09 16.23 -0.71
N THR A 64 -8.87 14.96 -0.36
CA THR A 64 -8.38 14.58 0.97
C THR A 64 -6.98 15.15 1.22
N ILE A 65 -6.04 14.98 0.29
CA ILE A 65 -4.68 15.51 0.37
C ILE A 65 -4.68 17.05 0.48
N LEU A 66 -5.48 17.71 -0.37
CA LEU A 66 -5.53 19.17 -0.41
C LEU A 66 -6.15 19.78 0.86
N SER A 67 -7.09 19.09 1.50
CA SER A 67 -7.68 19.50 2.78
C SER A 67 -6.86 19.11 4.01
N GLY A 68 -5.70 18.46 3.85
CA GLY A 68 -4.85 18.03 4.96
C GLY A 68 -5.34 16.77 5.66
N GLY A 69 -6.20 15.98 5.00
CA GLY A 69 -6.63 14.68 5.48
C GLY A 69 -5.61 13.59 5.16
N ARG A 70 -5.71 12.44 5.82
CA ARG A 70 -4.82 11.29 5.64
C ARG A 70 -5.33 10.32 4.57
N VAL A 71 -4.40 9.79 3.79
CA VAL A 71 -4.66 8.72 2.83
C VAL A 71 -4.16 7.39 3.40
N ILE A 72 -5.10 6.50 3.71
CA ILE A 72 -4.83 5.18 4.29
C ILE A 72 -5.02 4.13 3.20
N SER A 73 -3.98 3.42 2.86
CA SER A 73 -4.04 2.32 1.91
C SER A 73 -4.50 1.03 2.59
N VAL A 74 -5.32 0.26 1.90
CA VAL A 74 -5.67 -1.11 2.31
C VAL A 74 -5.07 -2.09 1.32
N GLY A 75 -4.01 -2.74 1.75
CA GLY A 75 -3.20 -3.68 0.96
C GLY A 75 -2.05 -3.04 0.20
N THR A 76 -0.97 -3.80 0.06
CA THR A 76 0.22 -3.41 -0.69
C THR A 76 -0.06 -3.15 -2.17
N THR A 77 -1.08 -3.79 -2.72
CA THR A 77 -1.61 -3.56 -4.08
C THR A 77 -2.08 -2.12 -4.25
N SER A 78 -2.93 -1.63 -3.34
CA SER A 78 -3.43 -0.25 -3.36
C SER A 78 -2.31 0.75 -3.15
N THR A 79 -1.36 0.45 -2.26
CA THR A 79 -0.17 1.27 -2.03
C THR A 79 0.63 1.43 -3.32
N ARG A 80 1.00 0.32 -3.97
CA ARG A 80 1.79 0.35 -5.21
C ARG A 80 1.06 1.11 -6.33
N THR A 81 -0.24 0.92 -6.45
CA THR A 81 -1.04 1.65 -7.45
C THR A 81 -1.04 3.15 -7.18
N ALA A 82 -1.32 3.57 -5.96
CA ALA A 82 -1.39 4.98 -5.61
C ALA A 82 -0.02 5.67 -5.78
N GLU A 83 1.06 5.04 -5.31
CA GLU A 83 2.42 5.57 -5.46
C GLU A 83 2.87 5.62 -6.92
N SER A 84 2.46 4.66 -7.76
CA SER A 84 2.76 4.66 -9.21
C SER A 84 2.00 5.74 -9.97
N ALA A 85 0.78 6.03 -9.55
CA ALA A 85 -0.06 7.07 -10.17
C ALA A 85 0.18 8.47 -9.59
N ALA A 86 1.13 8.63 -8.66
CA ALA A 86 1.46 9.91 -8.05
C ALA A 86 2.08 10.88 -9.08
N CYS A 87 1.58 12.10 -9.11
CA CYS A 87 2.08 13.18 -9.96
C CYS A 87 2.23 14.46 -9.15
N PHE A 88 3.36 15.15 -9.28
CA PHE A 88 3.55 16.43 -8.60
C PHE A 88 2.71 17.52 -9.26
N ASP A 89 1.93 18.23 -8.45
CA ASP A 89 1.13 19.38 -8.88
C ASP A 89 1.81 20.68 -8.45
N GLU A 90 2.34 21.41 -9.42
CA GLU A 90 3.06 22.68 -9.17
C GLU A 90 2.16 23.75 -8.51
N LYS A 91 0.85 23.71 -8.73
CA LYS A 91 -0.07 24.72 -8.19
C LYS A 91 -0.27 24.58 -6.69
N SER A 92 -0.41 23.35 -6.22
CA SER A 92 -0.57 23.05 -4.80
C SER A 92 0.74 22.77 -4.07
N GLY A 93 1.83 22.49 -4.81
CA GLY A 93 3.10 22.04 -4.26
C GLY A 93 3.05 20.65 -3.63
N LYS A 94 2.06 19.84 -4.00
CA LYS A 94 1.82 18.51 -3.43
C LYS A 94 1.83 17.43 -4.52
N TYR A 95 2.06 16.20 -4.13
CA TYR A 95 1.77 15.07 -4.98
C TYR A 95 0.27 14.77 -4.95
N LEU A 96 -0.30 14.54 -6.12
CA LEU A 96 -1.71 14.20 -6.32
C LEU A 96 -1.82 12.88 -7.09
N LEU A 97 -2.94 12.20 -6.92
CA LEU A 97 -3.24 10.96 -7.61
C LEU A 97 -3.76 11.26 -9.03
N LYS A 98 -3.10 10.73 -10.05
CA LYS A 98 -3.53 10.90 -11.44
C LYS A 98 -4.51 9.80 -11.83
N ALA A 99 -5.67 10.19 -12.37
CA ALA A 99 -6.62 9.25 -12.98
C ALA A 99 -6.07 8.68 -14.30
N GLY A 100 -6.49 7.47 -14.62
CA GLY A 100 -6.13 6.77 -15.87
C GLY A 100 -5.58 5.38 -15.62
N SER A 101 -5.14 4.75 -16.70
CA SER A 101 -4.47 3.44 -16.67
C SER A 101 -2.98 3.62 -16.96
N GLY A 102 -2.18 2.73 -16.39
CA GLY A 102 -0.74 2.72 -16.58
C GLY A 102 -0.15 1.36 -16.27
N SER A 103 1.15 1.26 -16.41
CA SER A 103 1.94 0.09 -16.07
C SER A 103 2.99 0.50 -15.03
N THR A 104 3.27 -0.38 -14.08
CA THR A 104 4.23 -0.13 -13.00
C THR A 104 5.09 -1.34 -12.71
N ASP A 105 6.37 -1.09 -12.51
CA ASP A 105 7.35 -2.00 -11.94
C ASP A 105 7.88 -1.46 -10.60
N ILE A 106 7.11 -0.61 -9.94
CA ILE A 106 7.52 0.07 -8.70
C ILE A 106 7.98 -0.94 -7.64
N PHE A 107 9.19 -0.73 -7.16
CA PHE A 107 9.78 -1.48 -6.07
C PHE A 107 9.97 -0.56 -4.86
N ILE A 108 9.14 -0.75 -3.85
CA ILE A 108 9.16 0.04 -2.62
C ILE A 108 9.96 -0.73 -1.57
N TYR A 109 11.04 -0.13 -1.08
CA TYR A 109 11.93 -0.68 -0.06
C TYR A 109 12.46 0.45 0.86
N PRO A 110 13.09 0.16 1.99
CA PRO A 110 13.57 1.18 2.93
C PRO A 110 14.40 2.26 2.25
N GLY A 111 14.01 3.53 2.47
CA GLY A 111 14.54 4.71 1.79
C GLY A 111 13.62 5.27 0.71
N TYR A 112 12.52 4.58 0.38
CA TYR A 112 11.50 5.11 -0.52
C TYR A 112 10.73 6.26 0.16
N GLU A 113 10.55 7.37 -0.55
CA GLU A 113 9.75 8.51 -0.10
C GLU A 113 8.31 8.39 -0.63
N PHE A 114 7.39 8.11 0.28
CA PHE A 114 5.96 8.02 -0.06
C PHE A 114 5.39 9.37 -0.46
N LYS A 115 4.56 9.39 -1.48
CA LYS A 115 4.01 10.61 -2.09
C LYS A 115 2.53 10.78 -1.80
N ILE A 116 1.80 9.67 -1.71
CA ILE A 116 0.34 9.63 -1.55
C ILE A 116 -0.06 8.99 -0.24
N ILE A 117 0.61 7.88 0.12
CA ILE A 117 0.20 7.03 1.24
C ILE A 117 0.88 7.45 2.54
N GLU A 118 0.09 7.65 3.59
CA GLU A 118 0.57 8.00 4.92
C GLU A 118 0.43 6.84 5.92
N SER A 119 -0.51 5.93 5.68
CA SER A 119 -0.77 4.79 6.55
C SER A 119 -1.20 3.58 5.73
N LEU A 120 -0.98 2.39 6.28
CA LEU A 120 -1.26 1.13 5.59
C LEU A 120 -1.92 0.12 6.50
N ILE A 121 -3.03 -0.47 6.04
CA ILE A 121 -3.60 -1.69 6.62
C ILE A 121 -3.24 -2.86 5.70
N THR A 122 -2.56 -3.86 6.23
CA THR A 122 -2.10 -5.00 5.44
C THR A 122 -2.01 -6.28 6.26
N ASN A 123 -1.99 -7.44 5.60
CA ASN A 123 -1.68 -8.71 6.25
C ASN A 123 -0.20 -8.79 6.64
N PHE A 124 0.14 -9.73 7.51
CA PHE A 124 1.53 -10.07 7.78
C PHE A 124 2.16 -10.83 6.60
N HIS A 125 3.36 -10.43 6.22
CA HIS A 125 4.07 -10.94 5.04
C HIS A 125 5.23 -11.86 5.40
N LEU A 126 5.71 -12.65 4.43
CA LEU A 126 6.88 -13.49 4.61
C LEU A 126 8.17 -12.70 4.73
N PRO A 127 9.13 -13.20 5.53
CA PRO A 127 10.50 -12.72 5.48
C PRO A 127 11.08 -12.80 4.06
N LYS A 128 11.99 -11.88 3.75
CA LYS A 128 12.68 -11.80 2.45
C LYS A 128 11.76 -11.62 1.23
N SER A 129 10.55 -11.13 1.43
CA SER A 129 9.64 -10.77 0.34
C SER A 129 9.71 -9.27 0.02
N THR A 130 9.35 -8.91 -1.21
CA THR A 130 9.19 -7.50 -1.62
C THR A 130 8.13 -6.78 -0.79
N LEU A 131 7.13 -7.51 -0.31
CA LEU A 131 6.06 -6.98 0.54
C LEU A 131 6.57 -6.63 1.95
N MET A 132 7.47 -7.44 2.52
CA MET A 132 8.14 -7.11 3.78
C MET A 132 9.00 -5.84 3.63
N MET A 133 9.63 -5.64 2.47
CA MET A 133 10.40 -4.44 2.20
C MET A 133 9.51 -3.20 2.12
N LEU A 134 8.34 -3.30 1.47
CA LEU A 134 7.37 -2.22 1.38
C LEU A 134 6.87 -1.77 2.76
N VAL A 135 6.49 -2.71 3.62
CA VAL A 135 6.01 -2.33 4.98
C VAL A 135 7.15 -1.75 5.82
N SER A 136 8.38 -2.22 5.64
CA SER A 136 9.57 -1.68 6.30
C SER A 136 9.95 -0.29 5.76
N ALA A 137 9.54 0.06 4.55
CA ALA A 137 9.78 1.39 3.99
C ALA A 137 8.81 2.44 4.54
N LEU A 138 7.58 2.04 4.88
CA LEU A 138 6.55 2.97 5.33
C LEU A 138 6.82 3.52 6.74
N TYR A 139 7.44 2.71 7.60
CA TYR A 139 7.79 3.14 8.96
C TYR A 139 9.32 3.11 9.12
N ASP A 140 9.85 2.05 9.68
CA ASP A 140 11.25 1.67 9.65
C ASP A 140 11.42 0.17 9.86
N ARG A 141 12.56 -0.35 9.41
CA ARG A 141 12.82 -1.79 9.45
C ARG A 141 12.88 -2.35 10.87
N GLU A 142 13.45 -1.62 11.82
CA GLU A 142 13.66 -2.12 13.18
C GLU A 142 12.33 -2.31 13.91
N HIS A 143 11.45 -1.29 13.87
CA HIS A 143 10.14 -1.38 14.51
C HIS A 143 9.22 -2.39 13.83
N ILE A 144 9.25 -2.46 12.49
CA ILE A 144 8.49 -3.49 11.76
C ILE A 144 8.94 -4.88 12.16
N LEU A 145 10.24 -5.16 12.26
CA LEU A 145 10.72 -6.47 12.69
C LEU A 145 10.30 -6.79 14.14
N LYS A 146 10.36 -5.81 15.05
CA LYS A 146 9.85 -5.98 16.43
C LYS A 146 8.35 -6.30 16.45
N ALA A 147 7.55 -5.62 15.64
CA ALA A 147 6.12 -5.91 15.52
C ALA A 147 5.86 -7.32 14.98
N TYR A 148 6.69 -7.79 14.05
CA TYR A 148 6.61 -9.15 13.52
C TYR A 148 7.04 -10.21 14.56
N ASP A 149 8.09 -9.95 15.35
CA ASP A 149 8.50 -10.82 16.45
C ASP A 149 7.39 -10.92 17.50
N GLU A 150 6.74 -9.80 17.82
CA GLU A 150 5.57 -9.76 18.68
C GLU A 150 4.40 -10.58 18.11
N ALA A 151 4.10 -10.38 16.83
CA ALA A 151 3.04 -11.12 16.16
C ALA A 151 3.28 -12.65 16.17
N VAL A 152 4.52 -13.08 16.01
CA VAL A 152 4.89 -14.50 16.12
C VAL A 152 4.71 -15.00 17.56
N ARG A 153 5.14 -14.22 18.56
CA ARG A 153 5.00 -14.56 19.98
C ARG A 153 3.55 -14.70 20.42
N GLU A 154 2.69 -13.82 19.90
CA GLU A 154 1.26 -13.78 20.20
C GLU A 154 0.42 -14.66 19.22
N GLU A 155 1.09 -15.52 18.44
CA GLU A 155 0.46 -16.50 17.53
C GLU A 155 -0.48 -15.89 16.48
N TYR A 156 -0.19 -14.66 16.00
CA TYR A 156 -0.91 -14.07 14.89
C TYR A 156 -0.73 -14.90 13.61
N ARG A 157 -1.81 -14.98 12.82
CA ARG A 157 -1.81 -15.72 11.56
C ARG A 157 -1.24 -14.86 10.44
N PHE A 158 -0.42 -15.46 9.62
CA PHE A 158 0.27 -14.81 8.51
C PHE A 158 -0.41 -15.11 7.17
N PHE A 159 -0.05 -14.37 6.13
CA PHE A 159 -0.51 -14.47 4.74
C PHE A 159 -1.94 -14.02 4.50
N SER A 160 -2.49 -14.46 3.35
CA SER A 160 -3.73 -13.97 2.75
C SER A 160 -4.98 -14.15 3.61
N TYR A 161 -5.02 -15.20 4.43
CA TYR A 161 -6.12 -15.47 5.35
C TYR A 161 -5.73 -15.27 6.82
N GLY A 162 -4.62 -14.60 7.01
CA GLY A 162 -4.11 -14.27 8.33
C GLY A 162 -4.71 -13.00 8.92
N ASP A 163 -4.09 -12.56 9.97
CA ASP A 163 -4.47 -11.34 10.67
C ASP A 163 -3.90 -10.11 9.93
N ALA A 164 -4.31 -8.92 10.31
CA ALA A 164 -3.87 -7.68 9.71
C ALA A 164 -3.15 -6.80 10.74
N MET A 165 -2.27 -5.95 10.23
CA MET A 165 -1.63 -4.87 10.98
C MET A 165 -2.01 -3.52 10.39
N PHE A 166 -2.06 -2.50 11.24
CA PHE A 166 -2.20 -1.11 10.85
C PHE A 166 -0.90 -0.38 11.17
N ILE A 167 -0.33 0.25 10.16
CA ILE A 167 0.95 0.99 10.21
C ILE A 167 0.64 2.46 10.00
N GLU A 168 0.96 3.29 10.99
CA GLU A 168 0.80 4.75 10.97
C GLU A 168 1.99 5.48 11.61
#